data_20e637e3524b8e4811033b1465f09a06
#
_entry.id   20e637e3524b8e4811033b1465f09a06
#
_cell.length_a   1.000
_cell.length_b   1.000
_cell.length_c   1.000
_cell.angle_alpha   90.00
_cell.angle_beta   90.00
_cell.angle_gamma   90.00
#
_symmetry.space_group_name_H-M   'P 1'
#
loop_
_entity.id
_entity.type
_entity.pdbx_description
1 polymer ?
#
loop_
_entity_poly.entity_id
_entity_poly.type
_entity_poly.pdbx_seq_one_letter_code
_entity_poly.pdbx_strand_id
1 'polypeptide(L)'
;MRRVVAPLFLALAIVSPLLAQSLAPPGPTTQYSRLYVFGDSYSDIGSGYIDGNGPTAVAYLGWLMGLQVAPSKAANAAGKSLVFAVSGAGTGEGEGRHVKEAILGYGMMNQVRDFAARVKSGDIAFEPQTTLFFLAGGLNDGRRDTAFTLDNLRQELQILRELGGRHFTIALLPTKIPQFAAVGLRLNPAYQQFVRQEAAAVGIDLWLNHWGAAFDEVIDHPAAHGIVNTTSACAGRALFDQDSTPVGDPATYFFYHDGHPSTAVHRIVGRKLFEEIAARPPGAP
;
A
#
# COMPACT_ATOMS: atom_id res chain seq x y z
N MET A 1 11.91 85.41 -27.23
CA MET A 1 12.75 84.43 -26.55
C MET A 1 11.90 83.24 -26.07
N ARG A 2 11.87 82.20 -26.86
CA ARG A 2 11.11 80.94 -26.51
C ARG A 2 12.13 79.93 -26.03
N ARG A 3 11.98 79.49 -24.78
CA ARG A 3 12.79 78.36 -24.20
C ARG A 3 12.19 77.03 -24.58
N VAL A 4 12.95 76.23 -25.29
CA VAL A 4 12.61 74.85 -25.62
C VAL A 4 13.08 74.01 -24.45
N VAL A 5 12.12 73.26 -23.81
CA VAL A 5 12.42 72.28 -22.77
C VAL A 5 12.39 70.92 -23.45
N ALA A 6 13.51 70.20 -23.46
CA ALA A 6 13.63 68.85 -23.95
C ALA A 6 13.18 67.84 -22.86
N PRO A 7 12.40 66.81 -23.17
CA PRO A 7 12.05 65.77 -22.20
C PRO A 7 13.19 64.74 -22.09
N LEU A 8 13.58 64.50 -20.86
CA LEU A 8 14.53 63.48 -20.47
C LEU A 8 13.80 62.11 -20.41
N PHE A 9 14.08 61.24 -21.36
CA PHE A 9 13.56 59.84 -21.30
C PHE A 9 14.43 59.02 -20.34
N LEU A 10 13.85 58.63 -19.19
CA LEU A 10 14.44 57.72 -18.26
C LEU A 10 14.13 56.29 -18.75
N ALA A 11 15.13 55.59 -19.29
CA ALA A 11 15.01 54.18 -19.65
C ALA A 11 15.04 53.32 -18.40
N LEU A 12 13.89 52.76 -18.03
CA LEU A 12 13.77 51.78 -16.92
C LEU A 12 14.20 50.40 -17.46
N ALA A 13 15.41 49.98 -17.09
CA ALA A 13 15.89 48.64 -17.37
C ALA A 13 15.09 47.64 -16.49
N ILE A 14 14.17 46.89 -17.08
CA ILE A 14 13.50 45.76 -16.43
C ILE A 14 14.51 44.61 -16.36
N VAL A 15 15.12 44.42 -15.20
CA VAL A 15 15.88 43.22 -14.88
C VAL A 15 14.87 42.13 -14.54
N SER A 16 14.59 41.26 -15.51
CA SER A 16 13.82 40.04 -15.25
C SER A 16 14.65 39.11 -14.35
N PRO A 17 14.14 38.73 -13.17
CA PRO A 17 14.79 37.69 -12.40
C PRO A 17 14.62 36.36 -13.17
N LEU A 18 15.69 35.83 -13.77
CA LEU A 18 15.75 34.43 -14.13
C LEU A 18 15.56 33.64 -12.81
N LEU A 19 14.37 33.05 -12.67
CA LEU A 19 14.11 32.03 -11.68
C LEU A 19 15.07 30.86 -11.98
N ALA A 20 16.18 30.81 -11.25
CA ALA A 20 16.99 29.63 -11.13
C ALA A 20 16.07 28.57 -10.50
N GLN A 21 15.42 27.75 -11.33
CA GLN A 21 14.82 26.50 -10.86
C GLN A 21 15.97 25.68 -10.30
N SER A 22 16.07 25.64 -8.98
CA SER A 22 16.88 24.68 -8.26
C SER A 22 16.40 23.29 -8.71
N LEU A 23 17.19 22.65 -9.59
CA LEU A 23 17.06 21.24 -9.89
C LEU A 23 17.44 20.51 -8.59
N ALA A 24 16.46 20.30 -7.70
CA ALA A 24 16.61 19.30 -6.67
C ALA A 24 16.98 17.99 -7.38
N PRO A 25 17.95 17.21 -6.87
CA PRO A 25 18.26 15.94 -7.45
C PRO A 25 16.95 15.15 -7.58
N PRO A 26 16.72 14.42 -8.71
CA PRO A 26 15.52 13.61 -8.85
C PRO A 26 15.42 12.72 -7.62
N GLY A 27 14.28 12.74 -6.94
CA GLY A 27 14.00 11.87 -5.81
C GLY A 27 14.13 10.40 -6.23
N PRO A 28 14.17 9.46 -5.30
CA PRO A 28 14.21 8.05 -5.62
C PRO A 28 13.06 7.70 -6.57
N THR A 29 13.35 6.91 -7.60
CA THR A 29 12.36 6.47 -8.59
C THR A 29 12.33 4.94 -8.59
N THR A 30 11.18 4.38 -8.95
CA THR A 30 11.05 2.94 -9.15
C THR A 30 10.93 2.61 -10.64
N GLN A 31 11.26 1.36 -10.99
CA GLN A 31 11.10 0.86 -12.36
C GLN A 31 9.65 0.50 -12.70
N TYR A 32 8.74 0.55 -11.73
CA TYR A 32 7.38 0.07 -11.89
C TYR A 32 6.42 1.16 -12.36
N SER A 33 5.67 0.86 -13.43
CA SER A 33 4.60 1.70 -13.99
C SER A 33 3.19 1.24 -13.56
N ARG A 34 3.10 0.09 -12.86
CA ARG A 34 1.86 -0.49 -12.34
C ARG A 34 2.09 -1.15 -10.99
N LEU A 35 1.07 -1.06 -10.14
CA LEU A 35 1.00 -1.73 -8.85
C LEU A 35 -0.37 -2.42 -8.71
N TYR A 36 -0.37 -3.72 -8.48
CA TYR A 36 -1.58 -4.47 -8.11
C TYR A 36 -1.40 -5.04 -6.71
N VAL A 37 -2.38 -4.77 -5.84
CA VAL A 37 -2.31 -5.12 -4.42
C VAL A 37 -3.44 -6.07 -4.06
N PHE A 38 -3.09 -7.16 -3.38
CA PHE A 38 -4.01 -8.15 -2.82
C PHE A 38 -3.74 -8.26 -1.32
N GLY A 39 -4.80 -8.38 -0.51
CA GLY A 39 -4.63 -8.42 0.93
C GLY A 39 -5.90 -8.16 1.71
N ASP A 40 -5.71 -7.62 2.90
CA ASP A 40 -6.74 -7.41 3.90
C ASP A 40 -6.96 -5.93 4.25
N SER A 41 -7.53 -5.65 5.44
CA SER A 41 -7.87 -4.30 5.92
C SER A 41 -6.69 -3.33 5.97
N TYR A 42 -5.47 -3.82 6.14
CA TYR A 42 -4.28 -2.98 6.18
C TYR A 42 -3.86 -2.46 4.80
N SER A 43 -4.46 -3.02 3.75
CA SER A 43 -4.23 -2.63 2.35
C SER A 43 -5.50 -2.16 1.64
N ASP A 44 -6.69 -2.37 2.21
CA ASP A 44 -7.97 -1.95 1.61
C ASP A 44 -8.07 -0.42 1.52
N ILE A 45 -8.37 0.10 0.35
CA ILE A 45 -8.57 1.52 0.06
C ILE A 45 -10.00 1.84 -0.41
N GLY A 46 -10.94 0.92 -0.14
CA GLY A 46 -12.36 1.04 -0.49
C GLY A 46 -12.84 0.01 -1.50
N SER A 47 -12.10 -1.08 -1.73
CA SER A 47 -12.63 -2.25 -2.45
C SER A 47 -13.63 -3.03 -1.59
N GLY A 48 -13.44 -3.03 -0.28
CA GLY A 48 -14.35 -3.57 0.73
C GLY A 48 -14.78 -2.53 1.74
N TYR A 49 -13.87 -2.14 2.63
CA TYR A 49 -14.09 -1.14 3.69
C TYR A 49 -12.76 -0.56 4.14
N ILE A 50 -12.66 0.76 4.15
CA ILE A 50 -11.51 1.45 4.75
C ILE A 50 -11.66 1.39 6.26
N ASP A 51 -10.94 0.46 6.91
CA ASP A 51 -10.95 0.33 8.37
C ASP A 51 -9.99 1.33 9.01
N GLY A 52 -10.33 2.61 8.92
CA GLY A 52 -9.49 3.72 9.33
C GLY A 52 -10.06 5.08 8.93
N ASN A 53 -9.25 6.14 9.08
CA ASN A 53 -9.62 7.52 8.75
C ASN A 53 -9.05 8.02 7.42
N GLY A 54 -8.64 7.10 6.53
CA GLY A 54 -8.12 7.48 5.22
C GLY A 54 -7.31 6.38 4.56
N PRO A 55 -6.51 6.72 3.55
CA PRO A 55 -5.77 5.78 2.74
C PRO A 55 -4.80 4.92 3.55
N THR A 56 -4.62 3.68 3.10
CA THR A 56 -3.66 2.74 3.65
C THR A 56 -2.26 2.91 3.04
N ALA A 57 -1.25 2.24 3.61
CA ALA A 57 0.15 2.37 3.21
C ALA A 57 0.40 2.11 1.73
N VAL A 58 -0.34 1.20 1.11
CA VAL A 58 -0.19 0.85 -0.31
C VAL A 58 -0.66 1.97 -1.26
N ALA A 59 -1.63 2.80 -0.83
CA ALA A 59 -2.01 3.98 -1.60
C ALA A 59 -0.90 5.03 -1.57
N TYR A 60 -0.34 5.30 -0.39
CA TYR A 60 0.81 6.22 -0.26
C TYR A 60 2.03 5.73 -1.03
N LEU A 61 2.33 4.42 -0.96
CA LEU A 61 3.36 3.79 -1.77
C LEU A 61 3.15 4.11 -3.26
N GLY A 62 1.96 3.79 -3.80
CA GLY A 62 1.66 4.00 -5.21
C GLY A 62 1.78 5.48 -5.63
N TRP A 63 1.30 6.42 -4.82
CA TRP A 63 1.44 7.85 -5.10
C TRP A 63 2.89 8.32 -5.09
N LEU A 64 3.72 7.84 -4.17
CA LEU A 64 5.15 8.12 -4.14
C LEU A 64 5.89 7.54 -5.35
N MET A 65 5.39 6.41 -5.90
CA MET A 65 5.85 5.85 -7.18
C MET A 65 5.37 6.65 -8.41
N GLY A 66 4.56 7.71 -8.22
CA GLY A 66 3.97 8.48 -9.31
C GLY A 66 2.76 7.81 -9.98
N LEU A 67 2.17 6.80 -9.34
CA LEU A 67 1.09 6.01 -9.90
C LEU A 67 -0.30 6.55 -9.49
N GLN A 68 -1.27 6.41 -10.40
CA GLN A 68 -2.68 6.58 -10.05
C GLN A 68 -3.20 5.28 -9.45
N VAL A 69 -3.61 5.33 -8.18
CA VAL A 69 -4.11 4.17 -7.44
C VAL A 69 -5.61 4.29 -7.22
N ALA A 70 -6.33 3.19 -7.42
CA ALA A 70 -7.77 3.14 -7.20
C ALA A 70 -8.20 1.79 -6.59
N PRO A 71 -9.33 1.74 -5.86
CA PRO A 71 -9.98 0.48 -5.52
C PRO A 71 -10.32 -0.30 -6.80
N SER A 72 -10.22 -1.63 -6.75
CA SER A 72 -10.45 -2.48 -7.92
C SER A 72 -11.84 -2.33 -8.53
N LYS A 73 -12.84 -1.98 -7.72
CA LYS A 73 -14.25 -1.79 -8.12
C LYS A 73 -14.61 -0.35 -8.51
N ALA A 74 -13.64 0.58 -8.51
CA ALA A 74 -13.93 1.96 -8.87
C ALA A 74 -14.35 2.08 -10.36
N ALA A 75 -15.34 2.90 -10.63
CA ALA A 75 -15.87 3.09 -12.00
C ALA A 75 -14.79 3.61 -12.99
N ASN A 76 -13.75 4.28 -12.49
CA ASN A 76 -12.64 4.82 -13.28
C ASN A 76 -11.34 4.03 -13.09
N ALA A 77 -11.43 2.71 -12.88
CA ALA A 77 -10.28 1.83 -12.60
C ALA A 77 -9.39 1.59 -13.82
N ALA A 78 -9.91 1.77 -15.04
CA ALA A 78 -9.17 1.50 -16.27
C ALA A 78 -7.85 2.28 -16.33
N GLY A 79 -6.76 1.59 -16.67
CA GLY A 79 -5.43 2.17 -16.81
C GLY A 79 -4.74 2.58 -15.51
N LYS A 80 -5.34 2.32 -14.34
CA LYS A 80 -4.76 2.63 -13.02
C LYS A 80 -4.09 1.41 -12.37
N SER A 81 -3.27 1.67 -11.37
CA SER A 81 -2.87 0.69 -10.36
C SER A 81 -4.08 0.37 -9.47
N LEU A 82 -4.31 -0.91 -9.19
CA LEU A 82 -5.53 -1.32 -8.51
C LEU A 82 -5.24 -2.06 -7.21
N VAL A 83 -6.03 -1.73 -6.19
CA VAL A 83 -6.03 -2.43 -4.91
C VAL A 83 -7.27 -3.32 -4.85
N PHE A 84 -7.05 -4.62 -4.81
CA PHE A 84 -8.08 -5.65 -4.68
C PHE A 84 -8.33 -6.03 -3.22
N ALA A 85 -7.46 -5.61 -2.31
CA ALA A 85 -7.52 -5.91 -0.89
C ALA A 85 -8.88 -5.59 -0.29
N VAL A 86 -9.39 -6.48 0.55
CA VAL A 86 -10.68 -6.36 1.22
C VAL A 86 -10.54 -6.62 2.72
N SER A 87 -11.05 -5.70 3.54
CA SER A 87 -11.04 -5.82 4.98
C SER A 87 -11.55 -7.17 5.47
N GLY A 88 -10.79 -7.81 6.38
CA GLY A 88 -11.10 -9.12 6.94
C GLY A 88 -10.74 -10.32 6.07
N ALA A 89 -10.12 -10.11 4.90
CA ALA A 89 -9.70 -11.20 4.01
C ALA A 89 -8.62 -12.09 4.65
N GLY A 90 -8.84 -13.40 4.66
CA GLY A 90 -7.77 -14.39 4.80
C GLY A 90 -7.09 -14.67 3.47
N THR A 91 -6.00 -15.46 3.45
CA THR A 91 -5.30 -15.81 2.21
C THR A 91 -6.12 -16.73 1.30
N GLY A 92 -6.93 -17.61 1.86
CA GLY A 92 -7.75 -18.56 1.10
C GLY A 92 -8.98 -17.94 0.43
N GLU A 93 -9.85 -18.84 -0.02
CA GLU A 93 -11.18 -18.48 -0.51
C GLU A 93 -12.07 -17.96 0.62
N GLY A 94 -12.91 -16.99 0.30
CA GLY A 94 -13.91 -16.44 1.19
C GLY A 94 -14.89 -15.60 0.39
N GLU A 95 -16.17 -15.98 0.38
CA GLU A 95 -17.21 -15.27 -0.36
C GLU A 95 -17.46 -13.84 0.14
N GLY A 96 -16.94 -13.53 1.33
CA GLY A 96 -17.22 -12.28 2.01
C GLY A 96 -18.65 -12.23 2.56
N ARG A 97 -18.88 -11.21 3.36
CA ARG A 97 -20.23 -10.89 3.86
C ARG A 97 -20.51 -9.40 3.71
N HIS A 98 -21.71 -9.07 3.35
CA HIS A 98 -22.15 -7.68 3.33
C HIS A 98 -22.50 -7.21 4.75
N VAL A 99 -21.98 -6.02 5.11
CA VAL A 99 -22.34 -5.28 6.31
C VAL A 99 -22.63 -3.86 5.83
N LYS A 100 -23.91 -3.49 5.84
CA LYS A 100 -24.37 -2.26 5.17
C LYS A 100 -23.90 -2.25 3.69
N GLU A 101 -23.17 -1.22 3.27
CA GLU A 101 -22.66 -1.10 1.89
C GLU A 101 -21.28 -1.74 1.69
N ALA A 102 -20.63 -2.17 2.78
CA ALA A 102 -19.30 -2.78 2.72
C ALA A 102 -19.36 -4.29 2.48
N ILE A 103 -18.31 -4.82 1.85
CA ILE A 103 -18.02 -6.25 1.84
C ILE A 103 -16.81 -6.51 2.74
N LEU A 104 -16.90 -7.52 3.61
CA LEU A 104 -15.84 -7.93 4.52
C LEU A 104 -15.50 -9.40 4.33
N GLY A 105 -14.22 -9.74 4.44
CA GLY A 105 -13.79 -11.15 4.41
C GLY A 105 -13.81 -11.79 3.03
N TYR A 106 -13.85 -11.00 1.94
CA TYR A 106 -13.66 -11.52 0.59
C TYR A 106 -12.21 -11.96 0.39
N GLY A 107 -12.00 -13.27 0.31
CA GLY A 107 -10.69 -13.90 0.44
C GLY A 107 -9.67 -13.46 -0.62
N MET A 108 -8.38 -13.49 -0.27
CA MET A 108 -7.32 -13.04 -1.17
C MET A 108 -7.23 -13.90 -2.43
N MET A 109 -7.50 -15.21 -2.33
CA MET A 109 -7.64 -16.09 -3.49
C MET A 109 -8.74 -15.61 -4.47
N ASN A 110 -9.89 -15.17 -3.95
CA ASN A 110 -10.96 -14.62 -4.79
C ASN A 110 -10.54 -13.31 -5.46
N GLN A 111 -9.80 -12.44 -4.73
CA GLN A 111 -9.25 -11.19 -5.27
C GLN A 111 -8.30 -11.46 -6.45
N VAL A 112 -7.42 -12.45 -6.32
CA VAL A 112 -6.49 -12.85 -7.39
C VAL A 112 -7.25 -13.44 -8.59
N ARG A 113 -8.28 -14.24 -8.35
CA ARG A 113 -9.13 -14.77 -9.44
C ARG A 113 -9.93 -13.68 -10.14
N ASP A 114 -10.44 -12.68 -9.42
CA ASP A 114 -11.10 -11.51 -10.02
C ASP A 114 -10.13 -10.74 -10.92
N PHE A 115 -8.91 -10.51 -10.45
CA PHE A 115 -7.86 -9.92 -11.28
C PHE A 115 -7.61 -10.76 -12.53
N ALA A 116 -7.45 -12.09 -12.39
CA ALA A 116 -7.22 -13.01 -13.49
C ALA A 116 -8.37 -13.00 -14.52
N ALA A 117 -9.61 -12.97 -14.06
CA ALA A 117 -10.78 -12.88 -14.93
C ALA A 117 -10.77 -11.57 -15.73
N ARG A 118 -10.43 -10.45 -15.10
CA ARG A 118 -10.37 -9.14 -15.77
C ARG A 118 -9.20 -9.01 -16.75
N VAL A 119 -8.07 -9.68 -16.49
CA VAL A 119 -6.98 -9.77 -17.47
C VAL A 119 -7.42 -10.61 -18.69
N LYS A 120 -8.07 -11.76 -18.45
CA LYS A 120 -8.56 -12.64 -19.52
C LYS A 120 -9.68 -12.00 -20.37
N SER A 121 -10.51 -11.14 -19.78
CA SER A 121 -11.54 -10.39 -20.52
C SER A 121 -11.00 -9.18 -21.28
N GLY A 122 -9.74 -8.77 -21.02
CA GLY A 122 -9.14 -7.57 -21.58
C GLY A 122 -9.46 -6.27 -20.83
N ASP A 123 -10.15 -6.33 -19.68
CA ASP A 123 -10.42 -5.16 -18.84
C ASP A 123 -9.18 -4.62 -18.16
N ILE A 124 -8.21 -5.48 -17.91
CA ILE A 124 -6.91 -5.15 -17.37
C ILE A 124 -5.83 -5.61 -18.35
N ALA A 125 -5.01 -4.65 -18.79
CA ALA A 125 -3.76 -4.92 -19.47
C ALA A 125 -2.61 -4.39 -18.63
N PHE A 126 -1.50 -5.12 -18.57
CA PHE A 126 -0.29 -4.71 -17.86
C PHE A 126 0.97 -5.16 -18.59
N GLU A 127 2.06 -4.41 -18.36
CA GLU A 127 3.37 -4.75 -18.88
C GLU A 127 4.13 -5.57 -17.82
N PRO A 128 4.47 -6.84 -18.12
CA PRO A 128 5.11 -7.74 -17.14
C PRO A 128 6.38 -7.19 -16.49
N GLN A 129 7.20 -6.49 -17.25
CA GLN A 129 8.52 -6.03 -16.81
C GLN A 129 8.44 -4.79 -15.90
N THR A 130 7.33 -4.07 -15.89
CA THR A 130 7.15 -2.85 -15.12
C THR A 130 5.94 -2.90 -14.19
N THR A 131 5.41 -4.09 -13.94
CA THR A 131 4.28 -4.31 -13.02
C THR A 131 4.75 -4.99 -11.75
N LEU A 132 4.45 -4.38 -10.61
CA LEU A 132 4.67 -4.96 -9.28
C LEU A 132 3.36 -5.55 -8.73
N PHE A 133 3.41 -6.80 -8.31
CA PHE A 133 2.36 -7.48 -7.55
C PHE A 133 2.72 -7.48 -6.07
N PHE A 134 1.87 -6.87 -5.25
CA PHE A 134 2.07 -6.74 -3.80
C PHE A 134 1.04 -7.62 -3.07
N LEU A 135 1.51 -8.64 -2.37
CA LEU A 135 0.68 -9.58 -1.62
C LEU A 135 0.86 -9.33 -0.11
N ALA A 136 -0.21 -8.88 0.55
CA ALA A 136 -0.21 -8.57 1.99
C ALA A 136 -1.32 -9.38 2.69
N GLY A 137 -1.15 -10.68 2.76
CA GLY A 137 -2.10 -11.59 3.38
C GLY A 137 -1.54 -12.30 4.61
N GLY A 138 -2.44 -12.89 5.39
CA GLY A 138 -2.13 -13.72 6.54
C GLY A 138 -2.60 -13.20 7.88
N LEU A 139 -2.82 -11.89 8.06
CA LEU A 139 -3.28 -11.32 9.34
C LEU A 139 -4.58 -11.97 9.82
N ASN A 140 -5.51 -12.28 8.91
CA ASN A 140 -6.81 -12.88 9.22
C ASN A 140 -6.84 -14.41 9.14
N ASP A 141 -5.71 -15.08 8.86
CA ASP A 141 -5.66 -16.55 8.88
C ASP A 141 -5.72 -17.12 10.32
N GLY A 142 -5.55 -16.26 11.31
CA GLY A 142 -5.81 -16.58 12.71
C GLY A 142 -5.06 -17.82 13.18
N ARG A 143 -5.82 -18.88 13.56
CA ARG A 143 -5.28 -20.14 14.06
C ARG A 143 -5.07 -21.20 12.98
N ARG A 144 -5.22 -20.84 11.70
CA ARG A 144 -4.94 -21.76 10.59
C ARG A 144 -3.48 -22.20 10.63
N ASP A 145 -3.21 -23.41 10.16
CA ASP A 145 -1.85 -23.91 10.05
C ASP A 145 -1.04 -23.03 9.07
N THR A 146 0.25 -22.93 9.32
CA THR A 146 1.16 -22.20 8.44
C THR A 146 1.12 -22.73 7.01
N ALA A 147 0.97 -24.04 6.82
CA ALA A 147 0.83 -24.67 5.52
C ALA A 147 -0.38 -24.13 4.74
N PHE A 148 -1.51 -23.91 5.39
CA PHE A 148 -2.70 -23.31 4.77
C PHE A 148 -2.38 -21.97 4.10
N THR A 149 -1.72 -21.06 4.84
CA THR A 149 -1.33 -19.75 4.33
C THR A 149 -0.35 -19.86 3.17
N LEU A 150 0.69 -20.71 3.29
CA LEU A 150 1.71 -20.87 2.26
C LEU A 150 1.17 -21.52 0.98
N ASP A 151 0.26 -22.48 1.11
CA ASP A 151 -0.35 -23.14 -0.06
C ASP A 151 -1.26 -22.19 -0.83
N ASN A 152 -1.99 -21.32 -0.13
CA ASN A 152 -2.75 -20.25 -0.79
C ASN A 152 -1.83 -19.28 -1.52
N LEU A 153 -0.79 -18.76 -0.86
CA LEU A 153 0.19 -17.85 -1.49
C LEU A 153 0.84 -18.50 -2.72
N ARG A 154 1.15 -19.79 -2.68
CA ARG A 154 1.72 -20.52 -3.81
C ARG A 154 0.76 -20.56 -5.00
N GLN A 155 -0.52 -20.87 -4.76
CA GLN A 155 -1.55 -20.89 -5.80
C GLN A 155 -1.78 -19.49 -6.38
N GLU A 156 -1.83 -18.46 -5.54
CA GLU A 156 -1.97 -17.06 -5.96
C GLU A 156 -0.81 -16.61 -6.85
N LEU A 157 0.42 -16.88 -6.44
CA LEU A 157 1.62 -16.62 -7.24
C LEU A 157 1.59 -17.38 -8.56
N GLN A 158 1.15 -18.65 -8.56
CA GLN A 158 1.01 -19.43 -9.77
C GLN A 158 0.02 -18.79 -10.75
N ILE A 159 -1.17 -18.41 -10.29
CA ILE A 159 -2.19 -17.74 -11.12
C ILE A 159 -1.63 -16.45 -11.73
N LEU A 160 -1.01 -15.60 -10.92
CA LEU A 160 -0.47 -14.32 -11.38
C LEU A 160 0.69 -14.50 -12.37
N ARG A 161 1.52 -15.51 -12.15
CA ARG A 161 2.61 -15.91 -13.05
C ARG A 161 2.12 -16.39 -14.40
N GLU A 162 1.08 -17.24 -14.41
CA GLU A 162 0.47 -17.76 -15.65
C GLU A 162 -0.11 -16.62 -16.51
N LEU A 163 -0.50 -15.51 -15.89
CA LEU A 163 -0.93 -14.30 -16.59
C LEU A 163 0.24 -13.44 -17.10
N GLY A 164 1.47 -13.82 -16.81
CA GLY A 164 2.67 -13.10 -17.24
C GLY A 164 3.36 -12.28 -16.17
N GLY A 165 2.87 -12.26 -14.91
CA GLY A 165 3.52 -11.56 -13.79
C GLY A 165 4.98 -11.97 -13.61
N ARG A 166 5.85 -11.01 -13.28
CA ARG A 166 7.30 -11.22 -13.13
C ARG A 166 7.85 -10.69 -11.82
N HIS A 167 7.31 -9.60 -11.28
CA HIS A 167 7.81 -8.97 -10.07
C HIS A 167 6.76 -9.06 -8.96
N PHE A 168 7.13 -9.72 -7.87
CA PHE A 168 6.26 -10.02 -6.75
C PHE A 168 6.92 -9.64 -5.44
N THR A 169 6.15 -9.03 -4.54
CA THR A 169 6.60 -8.83 -3.18
C THR A 169 5.54 -9.32 -2.19
N ILE A 170 5.99 -10.06 -1.18
CA ILE A 170 5.14 -10.52 -0.07
C ILE A 170 5.48 -9.68 1.16
N ALA A 171 4.46 -9.14 1.80
CA ALA A 171 4.61 -8.32 2.99
C ALA A 171 4.92 -9.19 4.22
N LEU A 172 6.01 -8.93 4.91
CA LEU A 172 6.22 -9.42 6.27
C LEU A 172 5.19 -8.78 7.20
N LEU A 173 4.65 -9.54 8.13
CA LEU A 173 3.57 -9.12 9.00
C LEU A 173 4.11 -8.39 10.25
N PRO A 174 3.34 -7.45 10.84
CA PRO A 174 3.71 -6.79 12.08
C PRO A 174 3.74 -7.79 13.24
N THR A 175 4.67 -7.58 14.16
CA THR A 175 4.89 -8.45 15.33
C THR A 175 4.63 -7.76 16.67
N LYS A 176 4.30 -6.45 16.64
CA LYS A 176 4.03 -5.64 17.85
C LYS A 176 2.59 -5.14 17.96
N ILE A 177 1.79 -5.33 16.92
CA ILE A 177 0.37 -5.03 16.97
C ILE A 177 -0.33 -6.16 17.73
N PRO A 178 -0.96 -5.90 18.89
CA PRO A 178 -1.42 -6.96 19.79
C PRO A 178 -2.32 -8.01 19.15
N GLN A 179 -3.24 -7.61 18.25
CA GLN A 179 -4.16 -8.50 17.56
C GLN A 179 -3.46 -9.44 16.58
N PHE A 180 -2.30 -9.04 16.04
CA PHE A 180 -1.62 -9.73 14.95
C PHE A 180 -0.22 -10.24 15.29
N ALA A 181 0.32 -9.88 16.46
CA ALA A 181 1.68 -10.23 16.87
C ALA A 181 1.94 -11.74 16.79
N ALA A 182 1.04 -12.56 17.33
CA ALA A 182 1.19 -14.02 17.31
C ALA A 182 1.21 -14.59 15.87
N VAL A 183 0.41 -14.03 14.97
CA VAL A 183 0.37 -14.43 13.57
C VAL A 183 1.65 -14.02 12.87
N GLY A 184 2.10 -12.77 13.06
CA GLY A 184 3.35 -12.26 12.50
C GLY A 184 4.56 -13.07 12.93
N LEU A 185 4.69 -13.33 14.24
CA LEU A 185 5.78 -14.16 14.78
C LEU A 185 5.79 -15.59 14.21
N ARG A 186 4.62 -16.16 13.94
CA ARG A 186 4.48 -17.50 13.36
C ARG A 186 4.77 -17.52 11.86
N LEU A 187 4.23 -16.57 11.09
CA LEU A 187 4.26 -16.62 9.63
C LEU A 187 5.55 -16.00 9.03
N ASN A 188 6.16 -14.99 9.65
CA ASN A 188 7.32 -14.32 9.05
C ASN A 188 8.50 -15.26 8.78
N PRO A 189 8.90 -16.16 9.71
CA PRO A 189 9.95 -17.15 9.41
C PRO A 189 9.58 -18.09 8.26
N ALA A 190 8.30 -18.48 8.17
CA ALA A 190 7.80 -19.31 7.10
C ALA A 190 7.79 -18.59 5.74
N TYR A 191 7.42 -17.31 5.70
CA TYR A 191 7.50 -16.47 4.49
C TYR A 191 8.94 -16.33 4.00
N GLN A 192 9.90 -16.14 4.92
CA GLN A 192 11.32 -16.10 4.56
C GLN A 192 11.79 -17.39 3.88
N GLN A 193 11.39 -18.55 4.39
CA GLN A 193 11.71 -19.82 3.79
C GLN A 193 10.98 -20.02 2.47
N PHE A 194 9.70 -19.71 2.41
CA PHE A 194 8.85 -19.81 1.23
C PHE A 194 9.41 -19.01 0.06
N VAL A 195 9.73 -17.73 0.27
CA VAL A 195 10.27 -16.86 -0.78
C VAL A 195 11.60 -17.39 -1.31
N ARG A 196 12.51 -17.86 -0.44
CA ARG A 196 13.77 -18.47 -0.89
C ARG A 196 13.54 -19.71 -1.77
N GLN A 197 12.54 -20.52 -1.46
CA GLN A 197 12.21 -21.73 -2.22
C GLN A 197 11.56 -21.41 -3.58
N GLU A 198 10.55 -20.53 -3.56
CA GLU A 198 9.80 -20.18 -4.78
C GLU A 198 10.63 -19.31 -5.73
N ALA A 199 11.42 -18.36 -5.26
CA ALA A 199 12.27 -17.52 -6.09
C ALA A 199 13.32 -18.34 -6.87
N ALA A 200 13.88 -19.39 -6.23
CA ALA A 200 14.84 -20.27 -6.87
C ALA A 200 14.22 -21.13 -7.99
N ALA A 201 12.93 -21.37 -7.94
CA ALA A 201 12.27 -22.34 -8.80
C ALA A 201 11.93 -21.83 -10.21
N VAL A 202 11.74 -20.51 -10.47
CA VAL A 202 10.93 -20.15 -11.64
C VAL A 202 11.19 -18.81 -12.33
N GLY A 203 12.35 -18.25 -12.30
CA GLY A 203 12.66 -17.08 -13.16
C GLY A 203 11.73 -15.84 -12.95
N ILE A 204 11.22 -15.67 -11.74
CA ILE A 204 10.45 -14.51 -11.30
C ILE A 204 11.26 -13.74 -10.25
N ASP A 205 11.08 -12.43 -10.20
CA ASP A 205 11.59 -11.59 -9.12
C ASP A 205 10.59 -11.64 -7.96
N LEU A 206 10.83 -12.49 -6.97
CA LEU A 206 10.01 -12.68 -5.77
C LEU A 206 10.82 -12.34 -4.52
N TRP A 207 10.32 -11.41 -3.71
CA TRP A 207 11.01 -10.93 -2.52
C TRP A 207 10.05 -10.53 -1.39
N LEU A 208 10.62 -10.37 -0.20
CA LEU A 208 9.89 -9.90 0.98
C LEU A 208 10.11 -8.40 1.15
N ASN A 209 9.06 -7.68 1.50
CA ASN A 209 9.18 -6.31 1.97
C ASN A 209 8.96 -6.22 3.48
N HIS A 210 9.51 -5.17 4.10
CA HIS A 210 9.50 -4.96 5.55
C HIS A 210 8.28 -4.17 6.05
N TRP A 211 7.13 -4.36 5.40
CA TRP A 211 5.88 -3.68 5.71
C TRP A 211 5.49 -3.78 7.21
N GLY A 212 5.51 -4.98 7.79
CA GLY A 212 5.22 -5.20 9.20
C GLY A 212 6.22 -4.51 10.12
N ALA A 213 7.51 -4.62 9.81
CA ALA A 213 8.57 -3.98 10.59
C ALA A 213 8.46 -2.45 10.56
N ALA A 214 7.92 -1.87 9.47
CA ALA A 214 7.68 -0.44 9.40
C ALA A 214 6.56 0.02 10.35
N PHE A 215 5.52 -0.79 10.58
CA PHE A 215 4.53 -0.53 11.63
C PHE A 215 5.12 -0.71 13.03
N ASP A 216 5.88 -1.79 13.23
CA ASP A 216 6.51 -2.11 14.51
C ASP A 216 7.47 -0.99 14.95
N GLU A 217 8.19 -0.38 14.02
CA GLU A 217 9.11 0.74 14.28
C GLU A 217 8.36 2.00 14.74
N VAL A 218 7.17 2.28 14.19
CA VAL A 218 6.35 3.40 14.68
C VAL A 218 5.88 3.16 16.12
N ILE A 219 5.59 1.90 16.49
CA ILE A 219 5.24 1.53 17.89
C ILE A 219 6.46 1.71 18.81
N ASP A 220 7.67 1.34 18.35
CA ASP A 220 8.88 1.45 19.15
C ASP A 220 9.35 2.89 19.36
N HIS A 221 9.15 3.74 18.35
CA HIS A 221 9.65 5.11 18.31
C HIS A 221 8.55 6.13 18.01
N PRO A 222 7.40 6.10 18.73
CA PRO A 222 6.22 6.87 18.36
C PRO A 222 6.47 8.38 18.32
N ALA A 223 7.26 8.89 19.27
CA ALA A 223 7.58 10.31 19.36
C ALA A 223 8.36 10.81 18.13
N ALA A 224 9.20 9.98 17.52
CA ALA A 224 9.93 10.32 16.29
C ALA A 224 8.99 10.56 15.10
N HIS A 225 7.77 10.05 15.20
CA HIS A 225 6.73 10.13 14.17
C HIS A 225 5.56 11.05 14.53
N GLY A 226 5.63 11.75 15.67
CA GLY A 226 4.54 12.58 16.17
C GLY A 226 3.35 11.78 16.71
N ILE A 227 3.52 10.48 16.95
CA ILE A 227 2.50 9.62 17.55
C ILE A 227 2.60 9.72 19.08
N VAL A 228 1.48 9.96 19.74
CA VAL A 228 1.39 10.11 21.19
C VAL A 228 0.70 8.91 21.84
N ASN A 229 -0.28 8.31 21.15
CA ASN A 229 -1.05 7.17 21.65
C ASN A 229 -0.83 5.95 20.76
N THR A 230 -0.27 4.90 21.35
CA THR A 230 -0.01 3.60 20.66
C THR A 230 -0.86 2.45 21.19
N THR A 231 -1.80 2.71 22.08
CA THR A 231 -2.53 1.65 22.81
C THR A 231 -4.04 1.68 22.61
N SER A 232 -4.63 2.86 22.45
CA SER A 232 -6.07 3.04 22.34
C SER A 232 -6.49 3.44 20.94
N ALA A 233 -7.70 3.02 20.54
CA ALA A 233 -8.32 3.52 19.32
C ALA A 233 -8.73 5.00 19.46
N CYS A 234 -8.62 5.75 18.37
CA CYS A 234 -9.03 7.15 18.30
C CYS A 234 -10.55 7.30 18.14
N ALA A 235 -11.19 6.33 17.45
CA ALA A 235 -12.64 6.32 17.19
C ALA A 235 -13.17 4.90 17.09
N GLY A 236 -14.47 4.73 17.29
CA GLY A 236 -15.17 3.49 16.98
C GLY A 236 -15.54 3.39 15.49
N ARG A 237 -15.97 2.19 15.08
CA ARG A 237 -16.34 1.88 13.70
C ARG A 237 -17.82 2.15 13.43
N ALA A 238 -18.15 3.19 12.66
CA ALA A 238 -19.52 3.48 12.23
C ALA A 238 -20.17 2.32 11.47
N LEU A 239 -19.38 1.50 10.78
CA LEU A 239 -19.86 0.29 10.10
C LEU A 239 -20.56 -0.68 11.05
N PHE A 240 -20.14 -0.72 12.32
CA PHE A 240 -20.67 -1.58 13.39
C PHE A 240 -21.47 -0.79 14.46
N ASP A 241 -22.01 0.39 14.08
CA ASP A 241 -22.82 1.24 14.93
C ASP A 241 -22.10 1.71 16.22
N GLN A 242 -20.78 1.78 16.19
CA GLN A 242 -19.96 2.35 17.26
C GLN A 242 -19.85 3.87 17.07
N ASP A 243 -19.62 4.60 18.17
CA ASP A 243 -19.35 6.03 18.10
C ASP A 243 -18.07 6.29 17.32
N SER A 244 -18.21 6.94 16.17
CA SER A 244 -17.11 7.26 15.28
C SER A 244 -16.50 8.65 15.52
N THR A 245 -16.91 9.33 16.59
CA THR A 245 -16.34 10.62 16.98
C THR A 245 -14.91 10.42 17.50
N PRO A 246 -13.89 11.05 16.91
CA PRO A 246 -12.54 10.96 17.40
C PRO A 246 -12.41 11.52 18.82
N VAL A 247 -11.76 10.78 19.71
CA VAL A 247 -11.52 11.22 21.11
C VAL A 247 -10.30 12.13 21.24
N GLY A 248 -9.57 12.39 20.14
CA GLY A 248 -8.41 13.27 20.08
C GLY A 248 -8.01 13.56 18.64
N ASP A 249 -6.84 14.18 18.43
CA ASP A 249 -6.30 14.39 17.08
C ASP A 249 -5.87 13.05 16.46
N PRO A 250 -6.56 12.57 15.40
CA PRO A 250 -6.25 11.29 14.77
C PRO A 250 -4.81 11.17 14.25
N ALA A 251 -4.16 12.30 13.98
CA ALA A 251 -2.77 12.31 13.49
C ALA A 251 -1.76 11.90 14.57
N THR A 252 -2.16 11.93 15.84
CA THR A 252 -1.32 11.56 17.00
C THR A 252 -1.58 10.15 17.52
N TYR A 253 -2.54 9.42 16.94
CA TYR A 253 -2.88 8.06 17.33
C TYR A 253 -2.26 7.04 16.36
N PHE A 254 -1.71 5.95 16.93
CA PHE A 254 -1.31 4.81 16.11
C PHE A 254 -2.55 4.12 15.54
N PHE A 255 -3.52 3.78 16.41
CA PHE A 255 -4.78 3.15 16.00
C PHE A 255 -5.87 4.20 15.78
N TYR A 256 -6.49 4.20 14.60
CA TYR A 256 -7.72 4.95 14.40
C TYR A 256 -8.93 4.15 14.89
N HIS A 257 -9.09 2.92 14.42
CA HIS A 257 -10.00 1.93 15.00
C HIS A 257 -9.23 0.89 15.80
N ASP A 258 -9.93 0.13 16.64
CA ASP A 258 -9.29 -0.97 17.37
C ASP A 258 -8.57 -1.94 16.41
N GLY A 259 -7.26 -2.12 16.63
CA GLY A 259 -6.40 -2.95 15.81
C GLY A 259 -6.06 -2.42 14.41
N HIS A 260 -6.51 -1.21 14.03
CA HIS A 260 -6.28 -0.66 12.69
C HIS A 260 -5.59 0.71 12.76
N PRO A 261 -4.45 0.87 12.08
CA PRO A 261 -3.67 2.09 12.15
C PRO A 261 -4.39 3.31 11.56
N SER A 262 -4.05 4.49 12.05
CA SER A 262 -4.47 5.75 11.45
C SER A 262 -3.81 5.96 10.09
N THR A 263 -4.43 6.78 9.24
CA THR A 263 -3.81 7.14 7.94
C THR A 263 -2.48 7.88 8.12
N ALA A 264 -2.25 8.54 9.27
CA ALA A 264 -0.96 9.15 9.60
C ALA A 264 0.16 8.07 9.69
N VAL A 265 -0.12 6.97 10.38
CA VAL A 265 0.79 5.82 10.46
C VAL A 265 0.97 5.15 9.09
N HIS A 266 -0.13 4.93 8.37
CA HIS A 266 -0.07 4.37 7.02
C HIS A 266 0.78 5.21 6.07
N ARG A 267 0.76 6.54 6.18
CA ARG A 267 1.62 7.43 5.39
C ARG A 267 3.10 7.23 5.68
N ILE A 268 3.46 7.03 6.95
CA ILE A 268 4.84 6.75 7.36
C ILE A 268 5.30 5.41 6.75
N VAL A 269 4.48 4.38 6.92
CA VAL A 269 4.75 3.03 6.40
C VAL A 269 4.84 3.03 4.88
N GLY A 270 3.93 3.72 4.19
CA GLY A 270 3.96 3.85 2.72
C GLY A 270 5.25 4.50 2.20
N ARG A 271 5.78 5.50 2.92
CA ARG A 271 7.07 6.12 2.61
C ARG A 271 8.23 5.14 2.79
N LYS A 272 8.28 4.40 3.90
CA LYS A 272 9.32 3.39 4.15
C LYS A 272 9.32 2.28 3.09
N LEU A 273 8.14 1.82 2.70
CA LEU A 273 8.00 0.87 1.59
C LEU A 273 8.51 1.43 0.27
N PHE A 274 8.20 2.70 -0.02
CA PHE A 274 8.69 3.35 -1.23
C PHE A 274 10.23 3.44 -1.22
N GLU A 275 10.82 3.86 -0.12
CA GLU A 275 12.28 3.95 0.04
C GLU A 275 12.95 2.57 -0.14
N GLU A 276 12.37 1.51 0.44
CA GLU A 276 12.84 0.12 0.28
C GLU A 276 12.77 -0.33 -1.19
N ILE A 277 11.62 -0.13 -1.85
CA ILE A 277 11.42 -0.55 -3.24
C ILE A 277 12.32 0.25 -4.19
N ALA A 278 12.47 1.55 -3.97
CA ALA A 278 13.32 2.41 -4.80
C ALA A 278 14.82 2.12 -4.63
N ALA A 279 15.23 1.63 -3.45
CA ALA A 279 16.61 1.21 -3.20
C ALA A 279 16.95 -0.17 -3.82
N ARG A 280 15.94 -0.95 -4.24
CA ARG A 280 16.15 -2.29 -4.81
C ARG A 280 16.68 -2.17 -6.23
N PRO A 281 17.85 -2.77 -6.56
CA PRO A 281 18.36 -2.80 -7.94
C PRO A 281 17.39 -3.56 -8.86
N PRO A 282 17.22 -3.13 -10.11
CA PRO A 282 16.46 -3.88 -11.10
C PRO A 282 16.98 -5.33 -11.24
N GLY A 283 16.09 -6.33 -11.09
CA GLY A 283 16.46 -7.73 -11.24
C GLY A 283 17.33 -8.31 -10.12
N ALA A 284 17.42 -7.66 -8.97
CA ALA A 284 18.07 -8.25 -7.79
C ALA A 284 17.27 -9.49 -7.32
N PRO A 285 17.96 -10.64 -7.10
CA PRO A 285 17.33 -11.86 -6.61
C PRO A 285 16.76 -11.69 -5.19
#